data_e7df98bf7b2846f6351d6f78f9f06e0c
#
_entry.id   e7df98bf7b2846f6351d6f78f9f06e0c
#
_cell.length_a   1.000
_cell.length_b   1.000
_cell.length_c   1.000
_cell.angle_alpha   90.00
_cell.angle_beta   90.00
_cell.angle_gamma   90.00
#
_symmetry.space_group_name_H-M   'P 1'
#
loop_
_entity.id
_entity.type
_entity.pdbx_description
1 polymer ?
#
loop_
_entity_poly.entity_id
_entity_poly.type
_entity_poly.pdbx_seq_one_letter_code
_entity_poly.pdbx_strand_id
1 'polypeptide(L)'
;IGVFATVGTVASNGYPKALEQLGASLDMGQLSIVSQGGYGLAESIDRDWSFLADQVSKPRSEYKGPSLTNAKYPIDPTLTSVYGFVSTGNSLLCEFDDKGKCTEMQLNDPVNYVRYHLVSLLEKMKKEHYRLPLNTLILGCTHYPFLIDTISSVLKELYDFKDVRGYR
;
A
#
# COMPACT_ATOMS: atom_id res chain seq x y z
N ILE A 1 -11.54 6.40 9.70
CA ILE A 1 -10.47 7.27 9.18
C ILE A 1 -9.24 6.41 8.93
N GLY A 2 -8.70 6.46 7.70
CA GLY A 2 -7.39 5.91 7.38
C GLY A 2 -6.30 6.97 7.50
N VAL A 3 -5.13 6.58 7.99
CA VAL A 3 -3.91 7.39 7.96
C VAL A 3 -2.87 6.67 7.12
N PHE A 4 -2.52 7.22 5.98
CA PHE A 4 -1.47 6.69 5.11
C PHE A 4 -0.25 7.61 5.17
N ALA A 5 0.81 7.14 5.79
CA ALA A 5 1.99 7.95 6.10
C ALA A 5 3.28 7.13 5.98
N THR A 6 4.43 7.74 6.21
CA THR A 6 5.68 6.97 6.28
C THR A 6 5.68 5.99 7.45
N VAL A 7 6.50 4.96 7.38
CA VAL A 7 6.60 3.95 8.46
C VAL A 7 6.96 4.61 9.80
N GLY A 8 7.90 5.55 9.81
CA GLY A 8 8.29 6.28 11.02
C GLY A 8 7.16 7.13 11.61
N THR A 9 6.40 7.82 10.75
CA THR A 9 5.23 8.60 11.15
C THR A 9 4.16 7.72 11.79
N VAL A 10 3.86 6.57 11.18
CA VAL A 10 2.90 5.61 11.75
C VAL A 10 3.40 5.05 13.09
N ALA A 11 4.69 4.71 13.19
CA ALA A 11 5.28 4.20 14.42
C ALA A 11 5.22 5.20 15.60
N SER A 12 5.24 6.50 15.32
CA SER A 12 5.09 7.54 16.36
C SER A 12 3.71 7.60 16.99
N ASN A 13 2.69 7.03 16.32
CA ASN A 13 1.28 7.07 16.72
C ASN A 13 0.73 8.50 16.92
N GLY A 14 1.35 9.50 16.27
CA GLY A 14 0.97 10.91 16.43
C GLY A 14 -0.41 11.24 15.85
N TYR A 15 -0.72 10.76 14.65
CA TYR A 15 -2.03 10.99 14.02
C TYR A 15 -3.19 10.38 14.81
N PRO A 16 -3.18 9.11 15.21
CA PRO A 16 -4.25 8.55 16.03
C PRO A 16 -4.48 9.35 17.31
N LYS A 17 -3.43 9.66 18.07
CA LYS A 17 -3.54 10.45 19.30
C LYS A 17 -4.18 11.83 19.06
N ALA A 18 -3.73 12.55 18.04
CA ALA A 18 -4.27 13.88 17.72
C ALA A 18 -5.75 13.80 17.28
N LEU A 19 -6.11 12.80 16.47
CA LEU A 19 -7.48 12.58 16.02
C LEU A 19 -8.41 12.20 17.18
N GLU A 20 -7.97 11.33 18.08
CA GLU A 20 -8.72 10.95 19.28
C GLU A 20 -8.96 12.16 20.20
N GLN A 21 -7.93 12.96 20.43
CA GLN A 21 -8.05 14.21 21.22
C GLN A 21 -9.02 15.20 20.58
N LEU A 22 -8.92 15.39 19.28
CA LEU A 22 -9.84 16.27 18.54
C LEU A 22 -11.27 15.72 18.58
N GLY A 23 -11.47 14.43 18.35
CA GLY A 23 -12.77 13.79 18.41
C GLY A 23 -13.43 13.94 19.79
N ALA A 24 -12.64 13.77 20.86
CA ALA A 24 -13.13 14.00 22.21
C ALA A 24 -13.51 15.47 22.46
N SER A 25 -12.72 16.43 21.96
CA SER A 25 -13.02 17.87 22.11
C SER A 25 -14.26 18.32 21.36
N LEU A 26 -14.64 17.58 20.31
CA LEU A 26 -15.82 17.85 19.47
C LEU A 26 -17.02 16.95 19.80
N ASP A 27 -16.95 16.17 20.88
CA ASP A 27 -17.98 15.20 21.30
C ASP A 27 -18.40 14.22 20.19
N MET A 28 -17.43 13.81 19.35
CA MET A 28 -17.66 12.91 18.22
C MET A 28 -17.73 11.41 18.60
N GLY A 29 -17.57 11.10 19.87
CA GLY A 29 -17.46 9.72 20.33
C GLY A 29 -16.15 9.05 19.92
N GLN A 30 -16.11 7.71 19.96
CA GLN A 30 -14.92 6.95 19.61
C GLN A 30 -14.71 6.90 18.09
N LEU A 31 -13.57 7.39 17.62
CA LEU A 31 -13.18 7.33 16.21
C LEU A 31 -12.55 5.99 15.86
N SER A 32 -12.95 5.42 14.74
CA SER A 32 -12.26 4.28 14.12
C SER A 32 -11.11 4.76 13.27
N ILE A 33 -9.87 4.54 13.73
CA ILE A 33 -8.66 5.02 13.07
C ILE A 33 -7.76 3.82 12.74
N VAL A 34 -7.37 3.71 11.48
CA VAL A 34 -6.42 2.69 10.99
C VAL A 34 -5.25 3.37 10.31
N SER A 35 -4.04 2.97 10.64
CA SER A 35 -2.82 3.54 10.06
C SER A 35 -2.08 2.53 9.19
N GLN A 36 -1.59 2.99 8.03
CA GLN A 36 -0.78 2.23 7.09
C GLN A 36 0.53 2.96 6.81
N GLY A 37 1.65 2.29 7.06
CA GLY A 37 2.98 2.77 6.69
C GLY A 37 3.29 2.45 5.22
N GLY A 38 3.63 3.46 4.44
CA GLY A 38 3.98 3.33 3.02
C GLY A 38 5.47 3.06 2.83
N TYR A 39 5.96 1.90 3.25
CA TYR A 39 7.36 1.52 3.09
C TYR A 39 7.77 1.48 1.62
N GLY A 40 8.81 2.21 1.27
CA GLY A 40 9.35 2.28 -0.09
C GLY A 40 8.54 3.18 -1.05
N LEU A 41 7.38 3.72 -0.66
CA LEU A 41 6.58 4.55 -1.56
C LEU A 41 7.24 5.91 -1.83
N ALA A 42 7.68 6.62 -0.81
CA ALA A 42 8.38 7.89 -0.98
C ALA A 42 9.69 7.69 -1.76
N GLU A 43 10.45 6.67 -1.40
CA GLU A 43 11.70 6.28 -2.06
C GLU A 43 11.46 5.92 -3.55
N SER A 44 10.34 5.27 -3.88
CA SER A 44 10.00 4.96 -5.27
C SER A 44 9.64 6.21 -6.08
N ILE A 45 9.00 7.21 -5.45
CA ILE A 45 8.70 8.51 -6.07
C ILE A 45 10.01 9.26 -6.36
N ASP A 46 10.95 9.23 -5.42
CA ASP A 46 12.28 9.84 -5.55
C ASP A 46 13.22 9.02 -6.44
N ARG A 47 12.77 7.89 -6.97
CA ARG A 47 13.55 6.97 -7.84
C ARG A 47 14.81 6.43 -7.16
N ASP A 48 14.75 6.18 -5.82
CA ASP A 48 15.84 5.52 -5.10
C ASP A 48 16.07 4.13 -5.69
N TRP A 49 17.31 3.88 -6.12
CA TRP A 49 17.71 2.63 -6.75
C TRP A 49 17.35 1.37 -5.92
N SER A 50 17.34 1.47 -4.60
CA SER A 50 16.97 0.34 -3.75
C SER A 50 15.48 -0.03 -3.85
N PHE A 51 14.64 0.84 -4.42
CA PHE A 51 13.18 0.65 -4.49
C PHE A 51 12.64 0.71 -5.92
N LEU A 52 13.29 1.47 -6.81
CA LEU A 52 12.89 1.60 -8.22
C LEU A 52 14.13 1.73 -9.10
N ALA A 53 14.14 1.04 -10.24
CA ALA A 53 15.24 1.13 -11.20
C ALA A 53 14.70 1.17 -12.63
N ASP A 54 15.26 2.07 -13.46
CA ASP A 54 14.76 2.33 -14.80
C ASP A 54 15.12 1.20 -15.77
N GLN A 55 16.18 0.81 -16.04
CA GLN A 55 16.57 -0.07 -17.14
C GLN A 55 16.78 -1.52 -16.68
N VAL A 56 15.81 -2.05 -15.94
CA VAL A 56 15.86 -3.42 -15.42
C VAL A 56 14.66 -4.23 -15.90
N SER A 57 14.85 -5.48 -16.18
CA SER A 57 13.80 -6.40 -16.64
C SER A 57 13.64 -7.63 -15.73
N LYS A 58 14.45 -7.74 -14.68
CA LYS A 58 14.43 -8.87 -13.75
C LYS A 58 14.55 -8.39 -12.30
N PRO A 59 14.09 -9.18 -11.32
CA PRO A 59 14.32 -8.94 -9.91
C PRO A 59 15.79 -8.73 -9.58
N ARG A 60 16.07 -7.87 -8.62
CA ARG A 60 17.41 -7.44 -8.20
C ARG A 60 17.70 -7.87 -6.77
N SER A 61 18.92 -8.27 -6.49
CA SER A 61 19.36 -8.66 -5.15
C SER A 61 19.39 -7.49 -4.15
N GLU A 62 19.66 -6.27 -4.64
CA GLU A 62 19.76 -5.06 -3.82
C GLU A 62 18.39 -4.43 -3.50
N TYR A 63 17.33 -4.95 -4.08
CA TYR A 63 15.99 -4.44 -3.89
C TYR A 63 15.53 -4.57 -2.43
N LYS A 64 15.00 -3.49 -1.87
CA LYS A 64 14.55 -3.43 -0.48
C LYS A 64 13.03 -3.32 -0.33
N GLY A 65 12.33 -3.04 -1.41
CA GLY A 65 10.88 -2.84 -1.40
C GLY A 65 10.06 -4.12 -1.14
N PRO A 66 8.73 -4.01 -1.18
CA PRO A 66 7.84 -5.16 -1.06
C PRO A 66 8.09 -6.19 -2.15
N SER A 67 8.24 -7.47 -1.77
CA SER A 67 8.45 -8.56 -2.71
C SER A 67 7.87 -9.88 -2.19
N LEU A 68 7.84 -10.94 -3.02
CA LEU A 68 7.39 -12.26 -2.56
C LEU A 68 8.27 -12.83 -1.45
N THR A 69 9.56 -12.51 -1.45
CA THR A 69 10.54 -13.06 -0.50
C THR A 69 10.89 -12.09 0.64
N ASN A 70 10.38 -10.85 0.61
CA ASN A 70 10.65 -9.89 1.67
C ASN A 70 9.96 -10.30 2.97
N ALA A 71 10.73 -10.65 4.01
CA ALA A 71 10.21 -11.15 5.28
C ALA A 71 9.36 -10.12 6.04
N LYS A 72 9.62 -8.83 5.85
CA LYS A 72 8.93 -7.76 6.59
C LYS A 72 7.75 -7.14 5.81
N TYR A 73 7.87 -7.10 4.50
CA TYR A 73 6.88 -6.52 3.59
C TYR A 73 6.59 -7.50 2.44
N PRO A 74 6.06 -8.70 2.78
CA PRO A 74 5.78 -9.72 1.78
C PRO A 74 4.62 -9.31 0.88
N ILE A 75 4.74 -9.59 -0.42
CA ILE A 75 3.59 -9.61 -1.31
C ILE A 75 2.85 -10.93 -1.07
N ASP A 76 1.58 -10.86 -0.68
CA ASP A 76 0.75 -12.05 -0.50
C ASP A 76 0.31 -12.58 -1.88
N PRO A 77 0.78 -13.76 -2.32
CA PRO A 77 0.42 -14.30 -3.63
C PRO A 77 -1.07 -14.62 -3.76
N THR A 78 -1.79 -14.79 -2.65
CA THR A 78 -3.24 -15.04 -2.67
C THR A 78 -4.04 -13.79 -3.00
N LEU A 79 -3.45 -12.62 -2.86
CA LEU A 79 -4.05 -11.31 -3.14
C LEU A 79 -3.64 -10.73 -4.50
N THR A 80 -2.95 -11.48 -5.35
CA THR A 80 -2.43 -10.99 -6.63
C THR A 80 -3.53 -10.36 -7.49
N SER A 81 -4.71 -10.98 -7.57
CA SER A 81 -5.85 -10.43 -8.30
C SER A 81 -6.42 -9.16 -7.67
N VAL A 82 -6.32 -9.02 -6.35
CA VAL A 82 -6.79 -7.85 -5.60
C VAL A 82 -5.84 -6.67 -5.76
N TYR A 83 -4.53 -6.92 -5.68
CA TYR A 83 -3.53 -5.87 -5.94
C TYR A 83 -3.73 -5.24 -7.32
N GLY A 84 -4.04 -6.06 -8.34
CA GLY A 84 -4.19 -5.59 -9.70
C GLY A 84 -2.95 -4.85 -10.21
N PHE A 85 -1.75 -5.36 -9.87
CA PHE A 85 -0.48 -4.71 -10.23
C PHE A 85 -0.39 -4.42 -11.72
N VAL A 86 0.09 -3.22 -12.04
CA VAL A 86 0.45 -2.85 -13.41
C VAL A 86 1.69 -3.63 -13.82
N SER A 87 1.60 -4.38 -14.92
CA SER A 87 2.69 -5.22 -15.43
C SER A 87 3.24 -4.73 -16.78
N THR A 88 2.79 -3.56 -17.26
CA THR A 88 3.29 -2.98 -18.52
C THR A 88 4.72 -2.47 -18.37
N GLY A 89 5.56 -2.72 -19.37
CA GLY A 89 6.97 -2.37 -19.31
C GLY A 89 7.69 -3.10 -18.15
N ASN A 90 8.45 -2.34 -17.38
CA ASN A 90 9.21 -2.84 -16.23
C ASN A 90 8.56 -2.48 -14.88
N SER A 91 7.24 -2.18 -14.85
CA SER A 91 6.55 -1.75 -13.62
C SER A 91 6.45 -2.85 -12.57
N LEU A 92 6.53 -4.10 -12.99
CA LEU A 92 6.55 -5.28 -12.13
C LEU A 92 7.62 -6.24 -12.63
N LEU A 93 8.59 -6.55 -11.79
CA LEU A 93 9.68 -7.46 -12.12
C LEU A 93 9.37 -8.84 -11.55
N CYS A 94 9.51 -9.87 -12.37
CA CYS A 94 9.20 -11.24 -11.97
C CYS A 94 10.27 -12.21 -12.44
N GLU A 95 10.75 -13.06 -11.54
CA GLU A 95 11.55 -14.25 -11.86
C GLU A 95 10.61 -15.43 -11.99
N PHE A 96 10.74 -16.19 -13.06
CA PHE A 96 9.87 -17.33 -13.34
C PHE A 96 10.65 -18.65 -13.24
N ASP A 97 10.02 -19.67 -12.67
CA ASP A 97 10.51 -21.03 -12.70
C ASP A 97 10.25 -21.71 -14.05
N ASP A 98 10.74 -22.94 -14.20
CA ASP A 98 10.58 -23.75 -15.42
C ASP A 98 9.10 -24.06 -15.75
N LYS A 99 8.19 -23.86 -14.80
CA LYS A 99 6.75 -24.07 -14.96
C LYS A 99 6.01 -22.75 -15.27
N GLY A 100 6.74 -21.65 -15.42
CA GLY A 100 6.18 -20.32 -15.65
C GLY A 100 5.53 -19.67 -14.42
N LYS A 101 5.81 -20.16 -13.21
CA LYS A 101 5.35 -19.56 -11.98
C LYS A 101 6.33 -18.47 -11.54
N CYS A 102 5.82 -17.30 -11.18
CA CYS A 102 6.63 -16.25 -10.59
C CYS A 102 7.09 -16.65 -9.18
N THR A 103 8.40 -16.75 -8.99
CA THR A 103 9.04 -17.16 -7.74
C THR A 103 9.57 -15.99 -6.93
N GLU A 104 9.90 -14.89 -7.60
CA GLU A 104 10.21 -13.59 -6.99
C GLU A 104 9.51 -12.49 -7.77
N MET A 105 8.87 -11.57 -7.03
CA MET A 105 8.16 -10.43 -7.59
C MET A 105 8.58 -9.17 -6.87
N GLN A 106 8.98 -8.13 -7.62
CA GLN A 106 9.40 -6.85 -7.08
C GLN A 106 8.62 -5.72 -7.74
N LEU A 107 8.17 -4.76 -6.92
CA LEU A 107 7.50 -3.57 -7.41
C LEU A 107 8.54 -2.61 -8.00
N ASN A 108 8.27 -2.10 -9.20
CA ASN A 108 9.20 -1.18 -9.87
C ASN A 108 8.46 0.04 -10.49
N ASP A 109 7.35 0.42 -9.86
CA ASP A 109 6.56 1.59 -10.25
C ASP A 109 5.81 2.13 -9.02
N PRO A 110 5.80 3.46 -8.76
CA PRO A 110 5.08 4.04 -7.62
C PRO A 110 3.59 3.65 -7.56
N VAL A 111 2.94 3.43 -8.70
CA VAL A 111 1.54 2.96 -8.76
C VAL A 111 1.40 1.59 -8.08
N ASN A 112 2.34 0.68 -8.30
CA ASN A 112 2.33 -0.63 -7.67
C ASN A 112 2.58 -0.57 -6.16
N TYR A 113 3.40 0.37 -5.69
CA TYR A 113 3.53 0.65 -4.25
C TYR A 113 2.22 1.17 -3.65
N VAL A 114 1.53 2.08 -4.34
CA VAL A 114 0.21 2.55 -3.92
C VAL A 114 -0.76 1.37 -3.80
N ARG A 115 -0.85 0.52 -4.83
CA ARG A 115 -1.72 -0.68 -4.83
C ARG A 115 -1.41 -1.61 -3.67
N TYR A 116 -0.15 -1.94 -3.47
CA TYR A 116 0.30 -2.78 -2.35
C TYR A 116 -0.15 -2.23 -1.00
N HIS A 117 0.08 -0.95 -0.73
CA HIS A 117 -0.22 -0.36 0.57
C HIS A 117 -1.72 -0.13 0.80
N LEU A 118 -2.48 0.21 -0.22
CA LEU A 118 -3.93 0.37 -0.08
C LEU A 118 -4.61 -0.98 0.15
N VAL A 119 -4.20 -2.03 -0.55
CA VAL A 119 -4.67 -3.39 -0.25
C VAL A 119 -4.29 -3.80 1.17
N SER A 120 -3.05 -3.55 1.60
CA SER A 120 -2.60 -3.83 2.97
C SER A 120 -3.44 -3.09 4.02
N LEU A 121 -3.79 -1.82 3.77
CA LEU A 121 -4.68 -1.04 4.63
C LEU A 121 -6.07 -1.67 4.74
N LEU A 122 -6.68 -2.01 3.61
CA LEU A 122 -8.03 -2.56 3.57
C LEU A 122 -8.09 -3.98 4.14
N GLU A 123 -7.07 -4.81 3.91
CA GLU A 123 -6.95 -6.14 4.55
C GLU A 123 -6.78 -6.02 6.07
N LYS A 124 -6.04 -5.03 6.55
CA LYS A 124 -5.93 -4.73 7.98
C LYS A 124 -7.28 -4.33 8.55
N MET A 125 -8.03 -3.47 7.87
CA MET A 125 -9.39 -3.11 8.27
C MET A 125 -10.29 -4.33 8.38
N LYS A 126 -10.25 -5.25 7.43
CA LYS A 126 -11.02 -6.51 7.50
C LYS A 126 -10.65 -7.35 8.71
N LYS A 127 -9.36 -7.55 8.96
CA LYS A 127 -8.87 -8.36 10.09
C LYS A 127 -9.28 -7.80 11.44
N GLU A 128 -9.27 -6.50 11.58
CA GLU A 128 -9.64 -5.80 12.82
C GLU A 128 -11.15 -5.56 12.93
N HIS A 129 -11.94 -6.15 12.01
CA HIS A 129 -13.41 -6.08 11.99
C HIS A 129 -13.99 -4.65 11.98
N TYR A 130 -13.33 -3.72 11.30
CA TYR A 130 -13.92 -2.40 11.05
C TYR A 130 -15.20 -2.57 10.22
N ARG A 131 -16.33 -2.15 10.77
CA ARG A 131 -17.65 -2.29 10.13
C ARG A 131 -17.99 -1.17 9.16
N LEU A 132 -17.23 -0.10 9.21
CA LEU A 132 -17.49 1.10 8.40
C LEU A 132 -16.55 1.13 7.19
N PRO A 133 -17.04 1.56 6.02
CA PRO A 133 -16.15 1.81 4.90
C PRO A 133 -15.14 2.91 5.25
N LEU A 134 -14.00 2.91 4.57
CA LEU A 134 -13.02 3.98 4.66
C LEU A 134 -13.60 5.27 4.05
N ASN A 135 -14.06 6.20 4.89
CA ASN A 135 -14.68 7.44 4.43
C ASN A 135 -13.69 8.60 4.24
N THR A 136 -12.55 8.51 4.91
CA THR A 136 -11.52 9.54 4.91
C THR A 136 -10.15 8.89 4.92
N LEU A 137 -9.27 9.34 4.04
CA LEU A 137 -7.86 8.96 4.03
C LEU A 137 -7.00 10.20 4.20
N ILE A 138 -6.22 10.25 5.28
CA ILE A 138 -5.24 11.31 5.54
C ILE A 138 -3.91 10.89 4.94
N LEU A 139 -3.33 11.73 4.10
CA LEU A 139 -2.00 11.54 3.51
C LEU A 139 -0.96 12.23 4.39
N GLY A 140 -0.31 11.46 5.25
CA GLY A 140 0.64 11.95 6.26
C GLY A 140 2.12 11.92 5.78
N CYS A 141 2.36 12.12 4.49
CA CYS A 141 3.69 12.22 3.89
C CYS A 141 3.67 13.26 2.78
N THR A 142 4.71 14.09 2.70
CA THR A 142 4.82 15.18 1.70
C THR A 142 4.91 14.68 0.25
N HIS A 143 5.31 13.42 0.03
CA HIS A 143 5.40 12.81 -1.31
C HIS A 143 4.03 12.30 -1.82
N TYR A 144 3.14 11.86 -0.92
CA TYR A 144 1.92 11.17 -1.34
C TYR A 144 0.90 12.05 -2.09
N PRO A 145 0.80 13.37 -1.86
CA PRO A 145 -0.05 14.24 -2.68
C PRO A 145 0.27 14.24 -4.16
N PHE A 146 1.51 13.93 -4.57
CA PHE A 146 1.88 13.78 -5.98
C PHE A 146 1.19 12.59 -6.66
N LEU A 147 0.68 11.64 -5.88
CA LEU A 147 -0.04 10.45 -6.35
C LEU A 147 -1.53 10.46 -5.98
N ILE A 148 -2.12 11.62 -5.68
CA ILE A 148 -3.50 11.71 -5.18
C ILE A 148 -4.52 11.12 -6.15
N ASP A 149 -4.35 11.35 -7.46
CA ASP A 149 -5.23 10.81 -8.49
C ASP A 149 -5.08 9.28 -8.59
N THR A 150 -3.87 8.77 -8.48
CA THR A 150 -3.57 7.33 -8.44
C THR A 150 -4.20 6.69 -7.21
N ILE A 151 -4.00 7.28 -6.02
CA ILE A 151 -4.58 6.80 -4.76
C ILE A 151 -6.11 6.75 -4.86
N SER A 152 -6.73 7.81 -5.37
CA SER A 152 -8.18 7.91 -5.53
C SER A 152 -8.71 6.87 -6.53
N SER A 153 -8.04 6.69 -7.66
CA SER A 153 -8.42 5.70 -8.68
C SER A 153 -8.30 4.27 -8.15
N VAL A 154 -7.19 3.94 -7.49
CA VAL A 154 -6.96 2.61 -6.91
C VAL A 154 -7.98 2.30 -5.81
N LEU A 155 -8.29 3.24 -4.92
CA LEU A 155 -9.34 3.05 -3.91
C LEU A 155 -10.69 2.77 -4.55
N LYS A 156 -11.06 3.52 -5.59
CA LYS A 156 -12.31 3.29 -6.33
C LYS A 156 -12.36 1.89 -6.92
N GLU A 157 -11.29 1.47 -7.60
CA GLU A 157 -11.18 0.11 -8.15
C GLU A 157 -11.34 -0.96 -7.07
N LEU A 158 -10.67 -0.81 -5.92
CA LEU A 158 -10.71 -1.76 -4.81
C LEU A 158 -12.11 -1.86 -4.18
N TYR A 159 -12.84 -0.75 -4.07
CA TYR A 159 -14.22 -0.77 -3.59
C TYR A 159 -15.22 -1.30 -4.62
N ASP A 160 -14.93 -1.18 -5.91
CA ASP A 160 -15.74 -1.75 -6.99
C ASP A 160 -15.40 -3.22 -7.28
N PHE A 161 -14.34 -3.76 -6.69
CA PHE A 161 -13.92 -5.14 -6.86
C PHE A 161 -14.97 -6.13 -6.34
N LYS A 162 -15.51 -6.97 -7.24
CA LYS A 162 -16.66 -7.83 -6.96
C LYS A 162 -16.33 -9.26 -6.52
N ASP A 163 -15.09 -9.55 -6.20
CA ASP A 163 -14.68 -10.84 -5.65
C ASP A 163 -15.19 -10.97 -4.19
N VAL A 164 -15.32 -12.21 -3.70
CA VAL A 164 -15.61 -12.55 -2.29
C VAL A 164 -14.62 -11.89 -1.30
N ARG A 165 -13.47 -11.46 -1.79
CA ARG A 165 -12.45 -10.69 -1.06
C ARG A 165 -12.63 -9.18 -1.17
N GLY A 166 -13.62 -8.68 -1.90
CA GLY A 166 -13.88 -7.25 -2.07
C GLY A 166 -14.09 -6.48 -0.76
N TYR A 167 -14.01 -5.15 -0.83
CA TYR A 167 -14.02 -4.25 0.34
C TYR A 167 -15.34 -3.47 0.51
N ARG A 168 -16.42 -3.98 -0.06
CA ARG A 168 -17.77 -3.43 0.14
C ARG A 168 -18.38 -3.83 1.47
#